data_23401a72f0335852997f425f51dc8525
#
_entry.id   23401a72f0335852997f425f51dc8525
#
_cell.length_a   1.000
_cell.length_b   1.000
_cell.length_c   1.000
_cell.angle_alpha   90.00
_cell.angle_beta   90.00
_cell.angle_gamma   90.00
#
_symmetry.space_group_name_H-M   'P 1'
#
loop_
_entity.id
_entity.type
_entity.pdbx_description
1 polymer ?
#
loop_
_entity_poly.entity_id
_entity_poly.type
_entity_poly.pdbx_seq_one_letter_code
_entity_poly.pdbx_strand_id
1 'polypeptide(L)' 'MRNRRLAAHDYVRIAAEGTVDPRTVRRIYEGERSSSTTRERVRQAAETLGLPPPPERRESEVA' A
#
# COMPACT_ATOMS: atom_id res chain seq x y z
N MET A 1 12.80 14.33 2.60
CA MET A 1 12.55 13.83 2.74
C MET A 1 12.49 12.97 2.80
N ARG A 2 12.20 12.52 3.02
CA ARG A 2 12.14 11.62 3.05
C ARG A 2 11.21 10.85 3.02
N ASN A 3 11.24 9.85 2.84
CA ASN A 3 10.22 8.95 2.75
C ASN A 3 9.64 8.66 4.02
N ARG A 4 8.33 8.67 4.16
CA ARG A 4 7.68 8.25 5.28
C ARG A 4 7.62 6.79 5.26
N ARG A 5 8.24 6.11 6.16
CA ARG A 5 8.12 4.72 6.30
C ARG A 5 7.08 4.42 7.30
N LEU A 6 6.22 3.49 7.00
CA LEU A 6 5.21 3.05 7.95
C LEU A 6 5.83 2.07 8.92
N ALA A 7 5.33 2.02 10.13
CA ALA A 7 5.75 1.03 11.09
C ALA A 7 5.16 -0.32 10.72
N ALA A 8 5.77 -1.39 11.19
CA ALA A 8 5.25 -2.72 10.92
C ALA A 8 3.80 -2.84 11.34
N HIS A 9 3.46 -2.22 12.45
CA HIS A 9 2.11 -2.24 12.96
C HIS A 9 1.13 -1.63 11.97
N ASP A 10 1.56 -0.61 11.25
CA ASP A 10 0.68 0.06 10.30
C ASP A 10 0.36 -0.84 9.13
N TYR A 11 1.31 -1.65 8.70
CA TYR A 11 1.05 -2.57 7.60
C TYR A 11 -0.03 -3.57 8.01
N VAL A 12 0.02 -4.01 9.25
CA VAL A 12 -0.97 -4.96 9.74
C VAL A 12 -2.34 -4.31 9.78
N ARG A 13 -2.41 -3.06 10.21
CA ARG A 13 -3.67 -2.36 10.28
C ARG A 13 -4.28 -2.18 8.90
N ILE A 14 -3.45 -1.80 7.95
CA ILE A 14 -3.93 -1.63 6.58
C ILE A 14 -4.40 -2.96 6.02
N ALA A 15 -3.66 -4.01 6.31
CA ALA A 15 -4.02 -5.32 5.81
C ALA A 15 -5.39 -5.74 6.34
N ALA A 16 -5.62 -5.50 7.60
CA ALA A 16 -6.90 -5.88 8.19
C ALA A 16 -8.03 -5.04 7.61
N GLU A 17 -7.79 -3.74 7.47
CA GLU A 17 -8.81 -2.87 6.95
C GLU A 17 -9.16 -3.20 5.51
N GLY A 18 -8.17 -3.51 4.69
CA GLY A 18 -8.39 -3.79 3.29
C GLY A 18 -8.57 -5.25 2.95
N THR A 19 -8.52 -6.11 3.95
CA THR A 19 -8.64 -7.56 3.75
C THR A 19 -7.55 -8.05 2.79
N VAL A 20 -6.33 -7.66 3.07
CA VAL A 20 -5.19 -8.01 2.26
C VAL A 20 -4.11 -8.57 3.18
N ASP A 21 -3.23 -9.40 2.63
CA ASP A 21 -2.14 -9.96 3.40
C ASP A 21 -1.16 -8.86 3.80
N PRO A 22 -0.70 -8.83 5.05
CA PRO A 22 0.25 -7.80 5.47
C PRO A 22 1.53 -7.77 4.64
N ARG A 23 1.98 -8.93 4.19
CA ARG A 23 3.18 -8.96 3.36
C ARG A 23 2.94 -8.24 2.06
N THR A 24 1.75 -8.41 1.51
CA THR A 24 1.40 -7.74 0.27
C THR A 24 1.36 -6.24 0.47
N VAL A 25 0.81 -5.80 1.59
CA VAL A 25 0.76 -4.38 1.89
C VAL A 25 2.17 -3.82 1.93
N ARG A 26 3.07 -4.51 2.63
CA ARG A 26 4.42 -4.04 2.74
C ARG A 26 5.11 -3.95 1.38
N ARG A 27 4.91 -4.95 0.55
CA ARG A 27 5.52 -4.95 -0.77
C ARG A 27 5.03 -3.79 -1.61
N ILE A 28 3.75 -3.49 -1.50
CA ILE A 28 3.19 -2.38 -2.25
C ILE A 28 3.81 -1.07 -1.80
N TYR A 29 4.01 -0.92 -0.49
CA TYR A 29 4.63 0.30 0.01
C TYR A 29 6.09 0.38 -0.36
N GLU A 30 6.71 -0.75 -0.67
CA GLU A 30 8.09 -0.76 -1.10
C GLU A 30 8.22 -0.59 -2.61
N GLY A 31 7.10 -0.42 -3.29
CA GLY A 31 7.13 -0.15 -4.71
C GLY A 31 7.02 -1.35 -5.60
N GLU A 32 6.71 -2.52 -5.04
CA GLU A 32 6.60 -3.71 -5.86
C GLU A 32 5.28 -3.75 -6.60
N ARG A 33 5.27 -4.52 -7.66
CA ARG A 33 4.08 -4.62 -8.48
C ARG A 33 3.02 -5.46 -7.79
N SER A 34 1.79 -5.16 -8.10
CA SER A 34 0.68 -5.95 -7.62
C SER A 34 -0.50 -5.63 -8.52
N SER A 35 -1.57 -6.39 -8.38
CA SER A 35 -2.74 -6.14 -9.20
C SER A 35 -3.34 -4.79 -8.81
N SER A 36 -4.01 -4.17 -9.77
CA SER A 36 -4.59 -2.87 -9.49
C SER A 36 -5.68 -2.97 -8.44
N THR A 37 -6.40 -4.08 -8.40
CA THR A 37 -7.43 -4.24 -7.39
C THR A 37 -6.82 -4.27 -5.99
N THR A 38 -5.73 -5.01 -5.83
CA THR A 38 -5.07 -5.10 -4.54
C THR A 38 -4.52 -3.74 -4.13
N ARG A 39 -3.90 -3.04 -5.06
CA ARG A 39 -3.35 -1.73 -4.74
C ARG A 39 -4.43 -0.75 -4.35
N GLU A 40 -5.57 -0.84 -5.00
CA GLU A 40 -6.66 0.05 -4.68
C GLU A 40 -7.19 -0.23 -3.27
N ARG A 41 -7.28 -1.49 -2.91
CA ARG A 41 -7.73 -1.84 -1.57
C ARG A 41 -6.77 -1.30 -0.52
N VAL A 42 -5.48 -1.44 -0.79
CA VAL A 42 -4.48 -0.94 0.15
C VAL A 42 -4.56 0.57 0.25
N ARG A 43 -4.72 1.24 -0.87
CA ARG A 43 -4.79 2.69 -0.87
C ARG A 43 -6.01 3.17 -0.07
N GLN A 44 -7.14 2.54 -0.28
CA GLN A 44 -8.35 2.94 0.42
C GLN A 44 -8.25 2.66 1.91
N ALA A 45 -7.64 1.53 2.26
CA ALA A 45 -7.47 1.20 3.66
C ALA A 45 -6.58 2.21 4.35
N ALA A 46 -5.51 2.60 3.69
CA ALA A 46 -4.61 3.59 4.27
C ALA A 46 -5.33 4.91 4.46
N GLU A 47 -6.15 5.28 3.49
CA GLU A 47 -6.89 6.51 3.58
C GLU A 47 -7.86 6.49 4.74
N THR A 48 -8.54 5.38 4.91
CA THR A 48 -9.49 5.24 6.01
C THR A 48 -8.80 5.37 7.36
N LEU A 49 -7.58 4.87 7.45
CA LEU A 49 -6.83 4.91 8.70
C LEU A 49 -6.05 6.20 8.89
N GLY A 50 -6.07 7.08 7.90
CA GLY A 50 -5.33 8.33 8.01
C GLY A 50 -3.85 8.16 7.82
N LEU A 51 -3.43 7.11 7.15
CA LEU A 51 -2.03 6.85 6.91
C LEU A 51 -1.66 7.28 5.50
N PRO A 52 -0.36 7.54 5.25
CA PRO A 52 0.05 7.95 3.90
C PRO A 52 -0.20 6.82 2.91
N PRO A 53 -0.62 7.15 1.70
CA PRO A 53 -0.91 6.13 0.71
C PRO A 53 0.38 5.53 0.15
N PRO A 54 0.29 4.34 -0.45
CA PRO A 54 1.46 3.73 -1.05
C PRO A 54 1.88 4.52 -2.28
N PRO A 55 3.14 4.37 -2.70
CA PRO A 55 3.59 5.08 -3.88
C PRO A 55 2.87 4.56 -5.11
N GLU A 56 2.58 5.46 -6.02
CA GLU A 56 1.91 5.08 -7.21
C GLU A 56 2.88 4.56 -8.22
N ARG A 57 2.53 3.48 -8.87
CA ARG A 57 3.36 2.98 -9.94
C ARG A 57 2.72 3.37 -11.24
N ARG A 58 3.55 3.86 -12.14
CA ARG A 58 3.04 4.32 -13.41
C ARG A 58 3.27 3.25 -14.46
N GLU A 59 2.66 2.14 -14.24
CA GLU A 59 2.91 1.04 -15.12
C GLU A 59 2.38 1.22 -16.50
N SER A 60 1.33 1.96 -16.61
CA SER A 60 0.80 2.21 -17.93
C SER A 60 1.79 2.97 -18.77
N GLU A 61 2.69 3.68 -18.16
CA GLU A 61 3.67 4.39 -18.91
C GLU A 61 4.75 3.51 -19.39
N VAL A 62 4.97 2.44 -18.71
CA VAL A 62 6.01 1.53 -19.07
C VAL A 62 5.62 0.72 -20.28
N ALA A 63 4.40 0.41 -20.36
CA ALA A 63 3.92 -0.37 -21.47
C ALA A 63 4.03 0.39 -22.77
#